data_ba0045eeb2abcc08450fde4e4929c6e8
#
_entry.id   ba0045eeb2abcc08450fde4e4929c6e8
#
_cell.length_a   1.000
_cell.length_b   1.000
_cell.length_c   1.000
_cell.angle_alpha   90.00
_cell.angle_beta   90.00
_cell.angle_gamma   90.00
#
_symmetry.space_group_name_H-M   'P 1'
#
loop_
_entity.id
_entity.type
_entity.pdbx_description
1 polymer ?
#
loop_
_entity_poly.entity_id
_entity_poly.type
_entity_poly.pdbx_seq_one_letter_code
_entity_poly.pdbx_strand_id
1 'polypeptide(L)'
;IMGWSAIPVYWPIAWKNPATYKKAARQLTDMIARDKNRANVIIWSIANETPHSAERDAFLGKLAQYARTQDSTRLISMAMEVTGASNYKNRLQDNMHQYVDVVSFNQYIGWYRDVNDAPKMTWEIPYDKPVIVSEFGGGARFGLHGPKNQRWTEEFQENLYIQNVEMLDKIEGLAGTTPWILKDFRSPRRVLPGVQDYYNRKGLFSDKGEKKKAFFVMKKWYEGK
;
A
#
# COMPACT_ATOMS: atom_id res chain seq x y z
N ILE A 1 -0.89 -1.72 -17.11
CA ILE A 1 -0.81 -1.52 -15.64
C ILE A 1 0.27 -0.47 -15.39
N MET A 2 -0.06 0.58 -14.66
CA MET A 2 0.87 1.60 -14.21
C MET A 2 1.67 1.10 -13.01
N GLY A 3 2.93 1.50 -12.91
CA GLY A 3 3.86 1.04 -11.90
C GLY A 3 4.20 2.11 -10.86
N TRP A 4 4.21 1.71 -9.62
CA TRP A 4 4.71 2.44 -8.47
C TRP A 4 5.98 1.74 -7.98
N SER A 5 7.13 2.40 -8.08
CA SER A 5 8.42 1.84 -7.68
C SER A 5 8.88 2.43 -6.35
N ALA A 6 9.21 1.59 -5.37
CA ALA A 6 9.53 2.01 -4.01
C ALA A 6 10.90 1.51 -3.54
N ILE A 7 11.61 2.35 -2.79
CA ILE A 7 12.80 1.93 -2.04
C ILE A 7 12.41 1.40 -0.65
N PRO A 8 13.23 0.52 -0.03
CA PRO A 8 12.89 -0.14 1.23
C PRO A 8 13.18 0.73 2.48
N VAL A 9 12.73 1.98 2.48
CA VAL A 9 12.68 2.82 3.68
C VAL A 9 11.35 2.56 4.38
N TYR A 10 11.40 1.74 5.43
CA TYR A 10 10.23 1.18 6.06
C TYR A 10 10.38 1.18 7.58
N TRP A 11 9.32 1.59 8.30
CA TRP A 11 9.28 1.72 9.75
C TRP A 11 10.36 2.68 10.30
N PRO A 12 10.67 2.67 11.62
CA PRO A 12 11.72 3.52 12.16
C PRO A 12 13.10 3.04 11.69
N ILE A 13 13.89 3.99 11.20
CA ILE A 13 15.30 3.78 10.85
C ILE A 13 16.17 4.80 11.58
N ALA A 14 17.48 4.73 11.45
CA ALA A 14 18.42 5.67 12.06
C ALA A 14 18.44 7.02 11.31
N TRP A 15 17.38 7.84 11.47
CA TRP A 15 17.15 9.08 10.73
C TRP A 15 18.31 10.07 10.78
N LYS A 16 19.01 10.16 11.93
CA LYS A 16 20.15 11.08 12.15
C LYS A 16 21.47 10.55 11.59
N ASN A 17 21.53 9.29 11.17
CA ASN A 17 22.78 8.68 10.72
C ASN A 17 23.04 9.02 9.23
N PRO A 18 24.13 9.73 8.90
CA PRO A 18 24.46 10.08 7.53
C PRO A 18 24.66 8.86 6.60
N ALA A 19 25.15 7.75 7.14
CA ALA A 19 25.33 6.52 6.37
C ALA A 19 23.98 5.92 5.94
N THR A 20 22.94 6.02 6.79
CA THR A 20 21.58 5.60 6.47
C THR A 20 21.03 6.43 5.30
N TYR A 21 21.21 7.77 5.35
CA TYR A 21 20.79 8.64 4.25
C TYR A 21 21.53 8.31 2.94
N LYS A 22 22.85 8.15 3.01
CA LYS A 22 23.67 7.80 1.84
C LYS A 22 23.22 6.48 1.21
N LYS A 23 22.86 5.49 2.03
CA LYS A 23 22.33 4.21 1.56
C LYS A 23 20.96 4.36 0.89
N ALA A 24 20.03 5.10 1.49
CA ALA A 24 18.72 5.36 0.91
C ALA A 24 18.81 6.12 -0.42
N ALA A 25 19.62 7.18 -0.47
CA ALA A 25 19.86 7.96 -1.69
C ALA A 25 20.46 7.09 -2.81
N ARG A 26 21.42 6.23 -2.49
CA ARG A 26 21.98 5.29 -3.47
C ARG A 26 20.93 4.32 -4.00
N GLN A 27 20.14 3.69 -3.12
CA GLN A 27 19.07 2.78 -3.54
C GLN A 27 18.04 3.48 -4.43
N LEU A 28 17.73 4.75 -4.13
CA LEU A 28 16.84 5.57 -4.96
C LEU A 28 17.44 5.84 -6.33
N THR A 29 18.72 6.22 -6.40
CA THR A 29 19.44 6.41 -7.66
C THR A 29 19.45 5.13 -8.49
N ASP A 30 19.80 3.99 -7.88
CA ASP A 30 19.87 2.69 -8.57
C ASP A 30 18.49 2.29 -9.12
N MET A 31 17.42 2.51 -8.36
CA MET A 31 16.05 2.25 -8.77
C MET A 31 15.64 3.14 -9.96
N ILE A 32 15.86 4.45 -9.85
CA ILE A 32 15.51 5.41 -10.91
C ILE A 32 16.32 5.13 -12.17
N ALA A 33 17.62 4.91 -12.06
CA ALA A 33 18.49 4.59 -13.22
C ALA A 33 18.04 3.32 -13.95
N ARG A 34 17.61 2.29 -13.21
CA ARG A 34 17.10 1.04 -13.78
C ARG A 34 15.75 1.23 -14.48
N ASP A 35 14.85 2.01 -13.90
CA ASP A 35 13.43 1.98 -14.27
C ASP A 35 12.93 3.24 -14.98
N LYS A 36 13.69 4.35 -15.04
CA LYS A 36 13.23 5.62 -15.64
C LYS A 36 12.86 5.54 -17.13
N ASN A 37 13.35 4.56 -17.85
CA ASN A 37 13.01 4.33 -19.25
C ASN A 37 11.83 3.34 -19.43
N ARG A 38 11.20 2.92 -18.34
CA ARG A 38 9.99 2.07 -18.37
C ARG A 38 8.75 2.98 -18.34
N ALA A 39 8.04 3.07 -19.46
CA ALA A 39 6.90 3.98 -19.62
C ALA A 39 5.76 3.71 -18.63
N ASN A 40 5.64 2.50 -18.12
CA ASN A 40 4.61 2.13 -17.14
C ASN A 40 4.95 2.53 -15.69
N VAL A 41 6.20 2.87 -15.36
CA VAL A 41 6.55 3.40 -14.04
C VAL A 41 6.24 4.89 -14.01
N ILE A 42 5.31 5.30 -13.17
CA ILE A 42 4.80 6.67 -13.11
C ILE A 42 5.06 7.38 -11.77
N ILE A 43 5.39 6.62 -10.73
CA ILE A 43 5.59 7.15 -9.36
C ILE A 43 6.86 6.55 -8.75
N TRP A 44 7.68 7.40 -8.15
CA TRP A 44 8.76 7.02 -7.26
C TRP A 44 8.30 7.16 -5.81
N SER A 45 8.35 6.05 -5.06
CA SER A 45 8.01 6.05 -3.64
C SER A 45 9.27 6.02 -2.78
N ILE A 46 9.35 6.97 -1.85
CA ILE A 46 10.56 7.20 -1.05
C ILE A 46 10.52 6.56 0.35
N ALA A 47 9.34 6.15 0.83
CA ALA A 47 9.19 5.51 2.13
C ALA A 47 7.85 4.79 2.26
N ASN A 48 7.75 3.90 3.26
CA ASN A 48 6.53 3.18 3.61
C ASN A 48 6.35 3.11 5.13
N GLU A 49 5.17 3.55 5.63
CA GLU A 49 4.75 3.42 7.04
C GLU A 49 5.84 3.84 8.05
N THR A 50 6.35 5.04 7.90
CA THR A 50 7.39 5.57 8.78
C THR A 50 6.77 6.44 9.89
N PRO A 51 7.02 6.14 11.19
CA PRO A 51 6.49 6.91 12.30
C PRO A 51 6.92 8.38 12.27
N HIS A 52 6.01 9.27 12.63
CA HIS A 52 6.21 10.72 12.58
C HIS A 52 7.30 11.18 13.55
N SER A 53 8.25 11.95 13.05
CA SER A 53 9.23 12.72 13.85
C SER A 53 9.85 13.82 13.00
N ALA A 54 10.38 14.84 13.66
CA ALA A 54 11.08 15.95 12.97
C ALA A 54 12.30 15.45 12.17
N GLU A 55 13.03 14.48 12.71
CA GLU A 55 14.19 13.88 12.06
C GLU A 55 13.80 13.08 10.82
N ARG A 56 12.66 12.33 10.89
CA ARG A 56 12.10 11.63 9.76
C ARG A 56 11.68 12.61 8.67
N ASP A 57 11.00 13.70 9.02
CA ASP A 57 10.53 14.70 8.06
C ASP A 57 11.69 15.38 7.35
N ALA A 58 12.75 15.76 8.09
CA ALA A 58 13.97 16.33 7.51
C ALA A 58 14.68 15.34 6.56
N PHE A 59 14.79 14.07 6.96
CA PHE A 59 15.41 13.02 6.15
C PHE A 59 14.61 12.77 4.85
N LEU A 60 13.31 12.55 4.96
CA LEU A 60 12.46 12.23 3.83
C LEU A 60 12.22 13.43 2.92
N GLY A 61 12.10 14.65 3.46
CA GLY A 61 12.02 15.87 2.66
C GLY A 61 13.27 16.07 1.79
N LYS A 62 14.47 15.86 2.37
CA LYS A 62 15.72 15.86 1.60
C LYS A 62 15.77 14.75 0.55
N LEU A 63 15.24 13.56 0.88
CA LEU A 63 15.22 12.43 -0.06
C LEU A 63 14.24 12.67 -1.22
N ALA A 64 13.08 13.29 -0.96
CA ALA A 64 12.12 13.69 -1.99
C ALA A 64 12.72 14.69 -2.97
N GLN A 65 13.40 15.73 -2.43
CA GLN A 65 14.11 16.70 -3.27
C GLN A 65 15.21 16.04 -4.10
N TYR A 66 15.96 15.11 -3.51
CA TYR A 66 16.97 14.34 -4.21
C TYR A 66 16.37 13.50 -5.33
N ALA A 67 15.23 12.84 -5.11
CA ALA A 67 14.54 12.10 -6.16
C ALA A 67 14.23 12.98 -7.39
N ARG A 68 13.76 14.22 -7.17
CA ARG A 68 13.48 15.18 -8.25
C ARG A 68 14.73 15.56 -9.05
N THR A 69 15.92 15.59 -8.44
CA THR A 69 17.18 15.82 -9.17
C THR A 69 17.59 14.64 -10.03
N GLN A 70 17.14 13.42 -9.70
CA GLN A 70 17.45 12.20 -10.46
C GLN A 70 16.45 11.98 -11.61
N ASP A 71 15.19 12.37 -11.40
CA ASP A 71 14.13 12.33 -12.42
C ASP A 71 13.06 13.38 -12.08
N SER A 72 12.94 14.38 -12.94
CA SER A 72 11.93 15.45 -12.83
C SER A 72 10.61 15.14 -13.56
N THR A 73 10.51 13.99 -14.20
CA THR A 73 9.37 13.66 -15.08
C THR A 73 8.29 12.81 -14.41
N ARG A 74 8.61 12.17 -13.29
CA ARG A 74 7.67 11.30 -12.56
C ARG A 74 7.27 11.89 -11.23
N LEU A 75 6.10 11.48 -10.77
CA LEU A 75 5.53 11.89 -9.50
C LEU A 75 6.30 11.24 -8.33
N ILE A 76 6.39 11.98 -7.23
CA ILE A 76 6.95 11.49 -5.96
C ILE A 76 5.79 11.19 -5.01
N SER A 77 5.88 10.05 -4.32
CA SER A 77 4.95 9.68 -3.27
C SER A 77 5.65 8.90 -2.15
N MET A 78 4.89 8.56 -1.13
CA MET A 78 5.22 7.59 -0.09
C MET A 78 3.94 7.07 0.56
N ALA A 79 3.94 5.84 1.07
CA ALA A 79 2.85 5.39 1.92
C ALA A 79 2.99 6.04 3.30
N MET A 80 2.11 6.99 3.60
CA MET A 80 2.05 7.71 4.87
C MET A 80 1.38 6.86 5.94
N GLU A 81 1.70 7.12 7.20
CA GLU A 81 1.04 6.47 8.31
C GLU A 81 -0.34 7.10 8.55
N VAL A 82 -1.38 6.29 8.68
CA VAL A 82 -2.72 6.75 9.04
C VAL A 82 -2.78 6.98 10.55
N THR A 83 -3.06 8.20 10.95
CA THR A 83 -3.20 8.57 12.35
C THR A 83 -4.66 8.53 12.77
N GLY A 84 -4.93 7.80 13.86
CA GLY A 84 -6.17 7.84 14.63
C GLY A 84 -7.44 7.46 13.88
N ALA A 85 -8.02 6.32 14.23
CA ALA A 85 -9.40 6.03 13.89
C ALA A 85 -10.22 6.04 15.18
N SER A 86 -11.10 7.01 15.33
CA SER A 86 -12.15 7.00 16.34
C SER A 86 -13.51 7.03 15.63
N ASN A 87 -14.45 6.23 16.09
CA ASN A 87 -15.83 6.26 15.57
C ASN A 87 -15.92 6.18 14.02
N TYR A 88 -15.22 5.23 13.39
CA TYR A 88 -15.20 5.03 11.94
C TYR A 88 -14.62 6.21 11.13
N LYS A 89 -13.94 7.16 11.76
CA LYS A 89 -13.24 8.25 11.08
C LYS A 89 -11.74 8.00 11.07
N ASN A 90 -11.16 7.87 9.89
CA ASN A 90 -9.72 7.83 9.70
C ASN A 90 -9.24 9.21 9.25
N ARG A 91 -8.03 9.57 9.64
CA ARG A 91 -7.43 10.82 9.22
C ARG A 91 -6.02 10.56 8.68
N LEU A 92 -5.73 11.13 7.52
CA LEU A 92 -4.37 11.21 7.00
C LEU A 92 -3.80 12.57 7.34
N GLN A 93 -2.83 12.59 8.27
CA GLN A 93 -2.18 13.83 8.68
C GLN A 93 -0.67 13.60 8.76
N ASP A 94 0.07 14.09 7.78
CA ASP A 94 1.51 13.87 7.65
C ASP A 94 2.19 15.09 7.01
N ASN A 95 3.24 15.63 7.62
CA ASN A 95 3.99 16.77 7.11
C ASN A 95 4.63 16.51 5.75
N MET A 96 4.82 15.25 5.40
CA MET A 96 5.38 14.86 4.10
C MET A 96 4.49 15.22 2.92
N HIS A 97 3.20 15.55 3.14
CA HIS A 97 2.34 16.06 2.08
C HIS A 97 2.96 17.27 1.33
N GLN A 98 3.84 18.05 1.99
CA GLN A 98 4.51 19.20 1.39
C GLN A 98 5.55 18.81 0.34
N TYR A 99 6.12 17.62 0.40
CA TYR A 99 7.22 17.15 -0.43
C TYR A 99 6.83 16.18 -1.54
N VAL A 100 5.63 15.60 -1.46
CA VAL A 100 5.12 14.63 -2.43
C VAL A 100 4.10 15.24 -3.39
N ASP A 101 3.93 14.65 -4.55
CA ASP A 101 2.93 15.07 -5.55
C ASP A 101 1.61 14.36 -5.34
N VAL A 102 1.66 13.13 -4.86
CA VAL A 102 0.52 12.27 -4.59
C VAL A 102 0.57 11.83 -3.13
N VAL A 103 -0.50 12.05 -2.38
CA VAL A 103 -0.61 11.50 -1.02
C VAL A 103 -1.09 10.07 -1.08
N SER A 104 -0.49 9.20 -0.27
CA SER A 104 -0.90 7.80 -0.25
C SER A 104 -0.76 7.19 1.13
N PHE A 105 -1.48 6.11 1.36
CA PHE A 105 -1.48 5.40 2.62
C PHE A 105 -1.87 3.94 2.45
N ASN A 106 -1.43 3.12 3.41
CA ASN A 106 -1.84 1.73 3.54
C ASN A 106 -3.01 1.62 4.51
N GLN A 107 -3.96 0.71 4.22
CA GLN A 107 -5.04 0.38 5.13
C GLN A 107 -5.41 -1.10 5.03
N TYR A 108 -5.77 -1.69 6.15
CA TYR A 108 -6.13 -3.12 6.21
C TYR A 108 -7.41 -3.33 7.02
N ILE A 109 -8.42 -2.49 6.77
CA ILE A 109 -9.75 -2.61 7.38
C ILE A 109 -10.42 -3.88 6.84
N GLY A 110 -10.96 -4.69 7.76
CA GLY A 110 -11.46 -6.03 7.44
C GLY A 110 -10.43 -7.14 7.65
N TRP A 111 -9.12 -6.79 7.67
CA TRP A 111 -8.07 -7.75 8.03
C TRP A 111 -7.63 -7.64 9.49
N TYR A 112 -7.37 -6.43 9.99
CA TYR A 112 -7.01 -6.15 11.39
C TYR A 112 -8.19 -5.62 12.22
N ARG A 113 -9.34 -5.37 11.59
CA ARG A 113 -10.62 -4.99 12.18
C ARG A 113 -11.73 -5.83 11.57
N ASP A 114 -12.98 -5.67 12.06
CA ASP A 114 -14.15 -6.33 11.48
C ASP A 114 -14.33 -5.90 10.00
N VAL A 115 -14.62 -6.86 9.15
CA VAL A 115 -14.85 -6.61 7.72
C VAL A 115 -16.08 -5.74 7.48
N ASN A 116 -17.09 -5.84 8.34
CA ASN A 116 -18.32 -5.05 8.27
C ASN A 116 -18.12 -3.58 8.68
N ASP A 117 -16.92 -3.22 9.16
CA ASP A 117 -16.59 -1.83 9.47
C ASP A 117 -16.15 -1.05 8.22
N ALA A 118 -15.62 -1.71 7.21
CA ALA A 118 -15.09 -1.03 6.02
C ALA A 118 -16.11 -0.06 5.38
N PRO A 119 -17.36 -0.45 5.08
CA PRO A 119 -18.33 0.47 4.47
C PRO A 119 -18.74 1.66 5.35
N LYS A 120 -18.51 1.57 6.67
CA LYS A 120 -18.82 2.65 7.63
C LYS A 120 -17.68 3.67 7.74
N MET A 121 -16.48 3.31 7.26
CA MET A 121 -15.31 4.17 7.38
C MET A 121 -15.44 5.43 6.52
N THR A 122 -15.04 6.55 7.10
CA THR A 122 -14.84 7.81 6.41
C THR A 122 -13.38 8.23 6.51
N TRP A 123 -12.93 9.04 5.53
CA TRP A 123 -11.56 9.48 5.42
C TRP A 123 -11.50 10.99 5.39
N GLU A 124 -10.72 11.58 6.30
CA GLU A 124 -10.38 12.99 6.29
C GLU A 124 -8.95 13.14 5.73
N ILE A 125 -8.85 13.66 4.53
CA ILE A 125 -7.57 13.88 3.82
C ILE A 125 -7.52 15.36 3.44
N PRO A 126 -6.96 16.23 4.31
CA PRO A 126 -7.07 17.68 4.16
C PRO A 126 -6.03 18.25 3.17
N TYR A 127 -5.78 17.56 2.08
CA TYR A 127 -4.77 17.96 1.10
C TYR A 127 -5.40 18.02 -0.30
N ASP A 128 -5.19 19.13 -0.99
CA ASP A 128 -5.57 19.30 -2.41
C ASP A 128 -4.53 18.58 -3.30
N LYS A 129 -4.55 17.25 -3.24
CA LYS A 129 -3.65 16.35 -4.01
C LYS A 129 -4.36 15.04 -4.34
N PRO A 130 -4.00 14.40 -5.46
CA PRO A 130 -4.48 13.06 -5.76
C PRO A 130 -4.16 12.09 -4.62
N VAL A 131 -5.08 11.17 -4.37
CA VAL A 131 -4.98 10.16 -3.30
C VAL A 131 -4.77 8.78 -3.89
N ILE A 132 -3.84 8.02 -3.36
CA ILE A 132 -3.67 6.59 -3.68
C ILE A 132 -3.73 5.76 -2.40
N VAL A 133 -4.57 4.71 -2.40
CA VAL A 133 -4.49 3.67 -1.37
C VAL A 133 -3.44 2.65 -1.84
N SER A 134 -2.25 2.76 -1.26
CA SER A 134 -1.05 2.05 -1.70
C SER A 134 -0.98 0.59 -1.24
N GLU A 135 -1.74 0.23 -0.22
CA GLU A 135 -1.95 -1.18 0.15
C GLU A 135 -3.32 -1.36 0.80
N PHE A 136 -4.00 -2.45 0.46
CA PHE A 136 -5.19 -2.93 1.16
C PHE A 136 -5.43 -4.40 0.83
N GLY A 137 -6.21 -5.10 1.65
CA GLY A 137 -6.59 -6.47 1.38
C GLY A 137 -6.46 -7.39 2.58
N GLY A 138 -6.62 -8.68 2.33
CA GLY A 138 -6.56 -9.74 3.33
C GLY A 138 -6.14 -11.08 2.71
N GLY A 139 -5.84 -12.06 3.56
CA GLY A 139 -5.32 -13.34 3.11
C GLY A 139 -6.39 -14.40 2.92
N ALA A 140 -6.21 -15.24 1.90
CA ALA A 140 -6.90 -16.51 1.73
C ALA A 140 -5.94 -17.55 1.17
N ARG A 141 -6.12 -18.81 1.56
CA ARG A 141 -5.49 -19.96 0.90
C ARG A 141 -6.33 -20.35 -0.30
N PHE A 142 -5.72 -20.43 -1.47
CA PHE A 142 -6.42 -20.92 -2.67
C PHE A 142 -6.96 -22.34 -2.44
N GLY A 143 -8.23 -22.57 -2.83
CA GLY A 143 -8.95 -23.82 -2.64
C GLY A 143 -9.49 -24.06 -1.22
N LEU A 144 -9.25 -23.13 -0.27
CA LEU A 144 -9.88 -23.20 1.04
C LEU A 144 -11.21 -22.45 1.01
N HIS A 145 -12.32 -23.17 1.14
CA HIS A 145 -13.68 -22.66 1.06
C HIS A 145 -14.40 -22.74 2.41
N GLY A 146 -15.36 -21.84 2.64
CA GLY A 146 -16.17 -21.80 3.86
C GLY A 146 -17.00 -20.52 3.98
N PRO A 147 -17.62 -20.28 5.13
CA PRO A 147 -18.41 -19.06 5.36
C PRO A 147 -17.60 -17.79 5.16
N LYS A 148 -18.24 -16.72 4.64
CA LYS A 148 -17.61 -15.42 4.38
C LYS A 148 -17.04 -14.70 5.61
N ASN A 149 -17.32 -15.16 6.80
CA ASN A 149 -16.73 -14.66 8.07
C ASN A 149 -15.60 -15.57 8.58
N GLN A 150 -15.29 -16.67 7.92
CA GLN A 150 -14.19 -17.55 8.28
C GLN A 150 -12.89 -17.08 7.61
N ARG A 151 -11.97 -16.55 8.39
CA ARG A 151 -10.65 -16.11 7.88
C ARG A 151 -9.94 -17.21 7.10
N TRP A 152 -9.17 -16.79 6.11
CA TRP A 152 -8.34 -17.60 5.23
C TRP A 152 -9.11 -18.35 4.13
N THR A 153 -10.46 -18.36 4.14
CA THR A 153 -11.26 -18.87 3.01
C THR A 153 -11.25 -17.87 1.85
N GLU A 154 -11.47 -18.34 0.65
CA GLU A 154 -11.59 -17.46 -0.51
C GLU A 154 -12.83 -16.56 -0.39
N GLU A 155 -13.92 -17.06 0.20
CA GLU A 155 -15.15 -16.30 0.47
C GLU A 155 -14.94 -15.17 1.47
N PHE A 156 -14.08 -15.36 2.48
CA PHE A 156 -13.70 -14.28 3.39
C PHE A 156 -12.91 -13.19 2.66
N GLN A 157 -11.92 -13.58 1.86
CA GLN A 157 -11.12 -12.62 1.09
C GLN A 157 -11.99 -11.87 0.08
N GLU A 158 -12.86 -12.57 -0.65
CA GLU A 158 -13.83 -11.97 -1.57
C GLU A 158 -14.71 -10.94 -0.87
N ASN A 159 -15.34 -11.30 0.25
CA ASN A 159 -16.17 -10.40 1.03
C ASN A 159 -15.39 -9.18 1.53
N LEU A 160 -14.15 -9.38 2.00
CA LEU A 160 -13.27 -8.29 2.43
C LEU A 160 -13.04 -7.30 1.28
N TYR A 161 -12.75 -7.78 0.08
CA TYR A 161 -12.55 -6.90 -1.08
C TYR A 161 -13.83 -6.19 -1.52
N ILE A 162 -14.99 -6.85 -1.48
CA ILE A 162 -16.30 -6.22 -1.75
C ILE A 162 -16.54 -5.04 -0.79
N GLN A 163 -16.35 -5.25 0.52
CA GLN A 163 -16.55 -4.21 1.52
C GLN A 163 -15.51 -3.08 1.40
N ASN A 164 -14.27 -3.40 1.03
CA ASN A 164 -13.23 -2.40 0.80
C ASN A 164 -13.51 -1.55 -0.44
N VAL A 165 -13.96 -2.14 -1.54
CA VAL A 165 -14.31 -1.39 -2.76
C VAL A 165 -15.42 -0.38 -2.46
N GLU A 166 -16.44 -0.75 -1.69
CA GLU A 166 -17.49 0.17 -1.25
C GLU A 166 -16.96 1.34 -0.42
N MET A 167 -15.96 1.10 0.43
CA MET A 167 -15.29 2.14 1.21
C MET A 167 -14.41 3.03 0.30
N LEU A 168 -13.63 2.43 -0.59
CA LEU A 168 -12.71 3.14 -1.47
C LEU A 168 -13.44 4.11 -2.40
N ASP A 169 -14.62 3.73 -2.90
CA ASP A 169 -15.46 4.59 -3.75
C ASP A 169 -15.95 5.86 -3.05
N LYS A 170 -15.87 5.93 -1.72
CA LYS A 170 -16.24 7.10 -0.91
C LYS A 170 -15.06 8.03 -0.60
N ILE A 171 -13.83 7.66 -0.97
CA ILE A 171 -12.65 8.49 -0.71
C ILE A 171 -12.59 9.61 -1.75
N GLU A 172 -12.72 10.84 -1.30
CA GLU A 172 -12.60 12.01 -2.16
C GLU A 172 -11.17 12.13 -2.73
N GLY A 173 -11.06 12.42 -4.01
CA GLY A 173 -9.77 12.56 -4.70
C GLY A 173 -9.04 11.23 -4.94
N LEU A 174 -9.69 10.08 -4.74
CA LEU A 174 -9.07 8.77 -5.02
C LEU A 174 -8.72 8.65 -6.51
N ALA A 175 -7.42 8.64 -6.80
CA ALA A 175 -6.86 8.55 -8.15
C ALA A 175 -6.30 7.16 -8.49
N GLY A 176 -6.13 6.29 -7.49
CA GLY A 176 -5.63 4.95 -7.72
C GLY A 176 -5.56 4.07 -6.49
N THR A 177 -5.39 2.78 -6.73
CA THR A 177 -5.24 1.80 -5.66
C THR A 177 -4.30 0.66 -6.07
N THR A 178 -3.61 0.09 -5.09
CA THR A 178 -2.78 -1.11 -5.26
C THR A 178 -3.12 -2.14 -4.18
N PRO A 179 -3.82 -3.23 -4.52
CA PRO A 179 -4.06 -4.31 -3.57
C PRO A 179 -2.75 -4.93 -3.07
N TRP A 180 -2.67 -5.26 -1.81
CA TRP A 180 -1.60 -6.08 -1.27
C TRP A 180 -2.07 -7.52 -1.13
N ILE A 181 -1.69 -8.40 -2.05
CA ILE A 181 -0.72 -8.24 -3.14
C ILE A 181 -1.23 -8.97 -4.39
N LEU A 182 -0.57 -8.81 -5.52
CA LEU A 182 -0.98 -9.49 -6.74
C LEU A 182 -0.91 -11.01 -6.62
N LYS A 183 0.21 -11.56 -6.12
CA LYS A 183 0.48 -13.00 -6.06
C LYS A 183 1.03 -13.41 -4.69
N ASP A 184 0.58 -14.55 -4.17
CA ASP A 184 1.16 -15.16 -2.97
C ASP A 184 2.67 -15.34 -3.15
N PHE A 185 3.46 -14.99 -2.12
CA PHE A 185 4.89 -15.09 -2.16
C PHE A 185 5.47 -15.75 -0.91
N ARG A 186 6.65 -16.36 -1.06
CA ARG A 186 7.35 -17.01 0.04
C ARG A 186 7.74 -16.00 1.11
N SER A 187 7.33 -16.27 2.35
CA SER A 187 7.57 -15.42 3.51
C SER A 187 7.86 -16.30 4.74
N PRO A 188 9.12 -16.51 5.11
CA PRO A 188 9.51 -17.45 6.17
C PRO A 188 8.89 -17.16 7.55
N ARG A 189 8.42 -15.92 7.78
CA ARG A 189 7.74 -15.53 9.04
C ARG A 189 6.27 -15.92 9.09
N ARG A 190 5.70 -16.48 8.03
CA ARG A 190 4.28 -16.85 7.93
C ARG A 190 4.11 -18.34 8.13
N VAL A 191 4.04 -18.74 9.39
CA VAL A 191 4.22 -20.15 9.82
C VAL A 191 2.91 -20.88 10.14
N LEU A 192 1.72 -20.27 9.97
CA LEU A 192 0.45 -20.93 10.31
C LEU A 192 0.27 -22.23 9.50
N PRO A 193 0.33 -23.43 10.15
CA PRO A 193 0.30 -24.70 9.44
C PRO A 193 -1.01 -24.91 8.68
N GLY A 194 -0.93 -25.52 7.51
CA GLY A 194 -2.09 -25.83 6.69
C GLY A 194 -2.80 -24.64 6.04
N VAL A 195 -2.30 -23.43 6.28
CA VAL A 195 -2.86 -22.17 5.73
C VAL A 195 -1.76 -21.36 5.07
N GLN A 196 -0.82 -20.86 5.87
CA GLN A 196 0.26 -20.01 5.34
C GLN A 196 1.42 -20.85 4.80
N ASP A 197 1.88 -21.83 5.53
CA ASP A 197 2.95 -22.76 5.13
C ASP A 197 4.16 -22.02 4.52
N TYR A 198 4.64 -20.98 5.24
CA TYR A 198 5.72 -20.08 4.83
C TYR A 198 5.41 -19.18 3.62
N TYR A 199 4.13 -18.92 3.34
CA TYR A 199 3.71 -17.96 2.32
C TYR A 199 2.90 -16.81 2.90
N ASN A 200 3.08 -15.61 2.37
CA ASN A 200 2.11 -14.55 2.51
C ASN A 200 0.95 -14.85 1.56
N ARG A 201 -0.23 -15.12 2.12
CA ARG A 201 -1.43 -15.55 1.39
C ARG A 201 -2.37 -14.39 1.04
N LYS A 202 -1.87 -13.15 1.02
CA LYS A 202 -2.68 -11.98 0.64
C LYS A 202 -2.80 -11.78 -0.88
N GLY A 203 -2.20 -12.63 -1.70
CA GLY A 203 -2.30 -12.57 -3.15
C GLY A 203 -3.75 -12.66 -3.66
N LEU A 204 -4.03 -11.92 -4.75
CA LEU A 204 -5.20 -12.16 -5.59
C LEU A 204 -5.03 -13.44 -6.43
N PHE A 205 -3.77 -13.80 -6.66
CA PHE A 205 -3.37 -15.08 -7.24
C PHE A 205 -2.67 -15.94 -6.18
N SER A 206 -2.80 -17.24 -6.28
CA SER A 206 -1.98 -18.18 -5.50
C SER A 206 -0.51 -18.12 -5.91
N ASP A 207 0.35 -18.80 -5.17
CA ASP A 207 1.76 -18.98 -5.51
C ASP A 207 1.99 -19.73 -6.83
N LYS A 208 0.99 -20.49 -7.29
CA LYS A 208 1.02 -21.19 -8.58
C LYS A 208 0.36 -20.41 -9.72
N GLY A 209 -0.29 -19.29 -9.41
CA GLY A 209 -0.93 -18.44 -10.42
C GLY A 209 -2.42 -18.67 -10.61
N GLU A 210 -3.08 -19.47 -9.76
CA GLU A 210 -4.52 -19.62 -9.79
C GLU A 210 -5.20 -18.35 -9.25
N LYS A 211 -6.27 -17.92 -9.91
CA LYS A 211 -7.07 -16.74 -9.53
C LYS A 211 -7.95 -17.07 -8.34
N LYS A 212 -7.81 -16.34 -7.24
CA LYS A 212 -8.72 -16.42 -6.11
C LYS A 212 -9.99 -15.61 -6.38
N LYS A 213 -11.07 -15.84 -5.62
CA LYS A 213 -12.35 -15.11 -5.78
C LYS A 213 -12.20 -13.61 -5.73
N ALA A 214 -11.36 -13.08 -4.85
CA ALA A 214 -11.08 -11.65 -4.74
C ALA A 214 -10.48 -11.02 -6.01
N PHE A 215 -9.78 -11.79 -6.85
CA PHE A 215 -9.31 -11.33 -8.16
C PHE A 215 -10.48 -10.85 -9.03
N PHE A 216 -11.58 -11.58 -9.05
CA PHE A 216 -12.73 -11.22 -9.89
C PHE A 216 -13.47 -9.99 -9.37
N VAL A 217 -13.48 -9.76 -8.04
CA VAL A 217 -13.99 -8.53 -7.45
C VAL A 217 -13.17 -7.33 -7.95
N MET A 218 -11.86 -7.40 -7.84
CA MET A 218 -10.97 -6.32 -8.28
C MET A 218 -11.02 -6.10 -9.79
N LYS A 219 -11.05 -7.18 -10.58
CA LYS A 219 -11.21 -7.09 -12.04
C LYS A 219 -12.47 -6.30 -12.39
N LYS A 220 -13.62 -6.72 -11.86
CA LYS A 220 -14.92 -6.07 -12.12
C LYS A 220 -14.89 -4.58 -11.71
N TRP A 221 -14.29 -4.27 -10.58
CA TRP A 221 -14.22 -2.90 -10.08
C TRP A 221 -13.36 -2.00 -10.98
N TYR A 222 -12.19 -2.47 -11.42
CA TYR A 222 -11.32 -1.71 -12.33
C TYR A 222 -11.91 -1.57 -13.73
N GLU A 223 -12.67 -2.56 -14.22
CA GLU A 223 -13.36 -2.47 -15.51
C GLU A 223 -14.52 -1.45 -15.51
N GLY A 224 -15.01 -1.06 -14.33
CA GLY A 224 -16.06 -0.06 -14.15
C GLY A 224 -15.54 1.37 -13.91
N LYS A 225 -14.22 1.60 -13.91
CA LYS A 225 -13.56 2.89 -13.74
C LYS A 225 -13.06 3.42 -15.08
#